data_5110da9c1965f6ac8e8b6e80f2994211
#
_entry.id   5110da9c1965f6ac8e8b6e80f2994211
#
_cell.length_a   1.000
_cell.length_b   1.000
_cell.length_c   1.000
_cell.angle_alpha   90.00
_cell.angle_beta   90.00
_cell.angle_gamma   90.00
#
_symmetry.space_group_name_H-M   'P 1'
#
loop_
_entity.id
_entity.type
_entity.pdbx_description
1 polymer ?
#
loop_
_entity_poly.entity_id
_entity_poly.type
_entity_poly.pdbx_seq_one_letter_code
_entity_poly.pdbx_strand_id
1 'polypeptide(L)'
;KDKADIIFGIQQDIDFIAASFIRNAAGIKEIRKILHEHHAEQIAIIAKIENAEGVENIDEIIGAADGIMVARGDLGVEIPAQEVPYIQKMIIKKCNENYIPVITATQMLDSMIRNPRPTRAEVADVANAIYDGTDAVMLSGETAAGKYPVEALTMMGEIAEDTEKHVDYDKYIQHRTM
;
A
#
# COMPACT_ATOMS: atom_id res chain seq x y z
N LYS A 1 -7.74 -21.19 -9.31
CA LYS A 1 -7.80 -20.90 -7.87
C LYS A 1 -8.26 -19.46 -7.66
N ASP A 2 -7.56 -18.48 -8.13
CA ASP A 2 -7.82 -17.05 -7.88
C ASP A 2 -9.23 -16.60 -8.29
N LYS A 3 -9.74 -17.05 -9.45
CA LYS A 3 -11.12 -16.75 -9.87
C LYS A 3 -12.16 -17.27 -8.87
N ALA A 4 -11.96 -18.46 -8.32
CA ALA A 4 -12.87 -19.04 -7.33
C ALA A 4 -12.83 -18.27 -6.01
N ASP A 5 -11.65 -17.83 -5.60
CA ASP A 5 -11.44 -17.03 -4.38
C ASP A 5 -12.08 -15.64 -4.51
N ILE A 6 -11.98 -15.00 -5.69
CA ILE A 6 -12.68 -13.73 -5.99
C ILE A 6 -14.19 -13.91 -5.92
N ILE A 7 -14.73 -14.95 -6.55
CA ILE A 7 -16.17 -15.23 -6.52
C ILE A 7 -16.66 -15.49 -5.10
N PHE A 8 -15.88 -16.23 -4.31
CA PHE A 8 -16.18 -16.44 -2.89
C PHE A 8 -16.16 -15.11 -2.11
N GLY A 9 -15.17 -14.24 -2.35
CA GLY A 9 -15.11 -12.91 -1.75
C GLY A 9 -16.35 -12.06 -2.07
N ILE A 10 -16.80 -12.07 -3.34
CA ILE A 10 -18.02 -11.39 -3.75
C ILE A 10 -19.23 -11.90 -2.94
N GLN A 11 -19.34 -13.22 -2.74
CA GLN A 11 -20.42 -13.83 -1.95
C GLN A 11 -20.37 -13.48 -0.46
N GLN A 12 -19.19 -13.04 0.04
CA GLN A 12 -18.99 -12.57 1.40
C GLN A 12 -19.11 -11.04 1.55
N ASP A 13 -19.55 -10.36 0.48
CA ASP A 13 -19.80 -8.90 0.47
C ASP A 13 -18.55 -8.07 0.88
N ILE A 14 -17.40 -8.40 0.27
CA ILE A 14 -16.16 -7.67 0.53
C ILE A 14 -16.16 -6.30 -0.16
N ASP A 15 -15.43 -5.34 0.41
CA ASP A 15 -15.29 -3.99 -0.12
C ASP A 15 -14.09 -3.84 -1.06
N PHE A 16 -13.00 -4.60 -0.80
CA PHE A 16 -11.72 -4.47 -1.48
C PHE A 16 -11.12 -5.81 -1.86
N ILE A 17 -10.42 -5.83 -3.00
CA ILE A 17 -9.53 -6.91 -3.41
C ILE A 17 -8.10 -6.37 -3.44
N ALA A 18 -7.22 -6.86 -2.57
CA ALA A 18 -5.79 -6.60 -2.66
C ALA A 18 -5.14 -7.65 -3.58
N ALA A 19 -4.89 -7.26 -4.82
CA ALA A 19 -4.38 -8.14 -5.86
C ALA A 19 -2.85 -8.25 -5.80
N SER A 20 -2.35 -9.43 -5.41
CA SER A 20 -0.91 -9.71 -5.31
C SER A 20 -0.26 -9.88 -6.67
N PHE A 21 1.03 -9.55 -6.73
CA PHE A 21 1.90 -9.75 -7.90
C PHE A 21 1.37 -9.17 -9.21
N ILE A 22 0.73 -8.01 -9.14
CA ILE A 22 0.32 -7.27 -10.34
C ILE A 22 1.57 -6.84 -11.10
N ARG A 23 1.60 -7.16 -12.39
CA ARG A 23 2.72 -6.87 -13.29
C ARG A 23 2.38 -5.79 -14.32
N ASN A 24 1.10 -5.70 -14.70
CA ASN A 24 0.60 -4.78 -15.72
C ASN A 24 -0.91 -4.57 -15.57
N ALA A 25 -1.48 -3.66 -16.35
CA ALA A 25 -2.91 -3.37 -16.32
C ALA A 25 -3.80 -4.55 -16.78
N ALA A 26 -3.29 -5.50 -17.52
CA ALA A 26 -4.07 -6.65 -17.99
C ALA A 26 -4.55 -7.52 -16.81
N GLY A 27 -3.70 -7.74 -15.79
CA GLY A 27 -4.07 -8.49 -14.59
C GLY A 27 -5.24 -7.84 -13.82
N ILE A 28 -5.26 -6.51 -13.75
CA ILE A 28 -6.37 -5.77 -13.11
C ILE A 28 -7.65 -5.88 -13.94
N LYS A 29 -7.54 -5.76 -15.25
CA LYS A 29 -8.69 -5.90 -16.18
C LYS A 29 -9.32 -7.29 -16.11
N GLU A 30 -8.54 -8.35 -15.89
CA GLU A 30 -9.06 -9.69 -15.68
C GLU A 30 -9.91 -9.78 -14.40
N ILE A 31 -9.44 -9.18 -13.30
CA ILE A 31 -10.22 -9.11 -12.06
C ILE A 31 -11.50 -8.30 -12.28
N ARG A 32 -11.43 -7.14 -12.91
CA ARG A 32 -12.60 -6.30 -13.24
C ARG A 32 -13.64 -7.06 -14.09
N LYS A 33 -13.18 -7.87 -15.05
CA LYS A 33 -14.07 -8.71 -15.84
C LYS A 33 -14.85 -9.71 -14.97
N ILE A 34 -14.17 -10.35 -13.99
CA ILE A 34 -14.83 -11.27 -13.05
C ILE A 34 -15.86 -10.50 -12.21
N LEU A 35 -15.51 -9.33 -11.69
CA LEU A 35 -16.43 -8.49 -10.92
C LEU A 35 -17.67 -8.10 -11.75
N HIS A 36 -17.48 -7.71 -13.00
CA HIS A 36 -18.58 -7.36 -13.92
C HIS A 36 -19.47 -8.57 -14.22
N GLU A 37 -18.90 -9.75 -14.48
CA GLU A 37 -19.64 -10.99 -14.71
C GLU A 37 -20.54 -11.38 -13.51
N HIS A 38 -20.21 -10.88 -12.30
CA HIS A 38 -20.93 -11.16 -11.06
C HIS A 38 -21.67 -9.95 -10.46
N HIS A 39 -21.82 -8.86 -11.22
CA HIS A 39 -22.49 -7.61 -10.79
C HIS A 39 -21.93 -7.04 -9.47
N ALA A 40 -20.60 -7.02 -9.34
CA ALA A 40 -19.85 -6.61 -8.15
C ALA A 40 -18.85 -5.48 -8.45
N GLU A 41 -19.18 -4.58 -9.37
CA GLU A 41 -18.33 -3.49 -9.83
C GLU A 41 -17.99 -2.46 -8.74
N GLN A 42 -18.75 -2.45 -7.65
CA GLN A 42 -18.49 -1.61 -6.46
C GLN A 42 -17.25 -2.03 -5.67
N ILE A 43 -16.77 -3.27 -5.84
CA ILE A 43 -15.57 -3.76 -5.14
C ILE A 43 -14.33 -3.10 -5.74
N ALA A 44 -13.57 -2.39 -4.90
CA ALA A 44 -12.36 -1.71 -5.33
C ALA A 44 -11.17 -2.67 -5.43
N ILE A 45 -10.30 -2.43 -6.41
CA ILE A 45 -9.09 -3.23 -6.65
C ILE A 45 -7.87 -2.42 -6.23
N ILE A 46 -7.15 -2.91 -5.22
CA ILE A 46 -5.86 -2.39 -4.79
C ILE A 46 -4.77 -3.24 -5.43
N ALA A 47 -3.99 -2.67 -6.34
CA ALA A 47 -2.88 -3.37 -6.98
C ALA A 47 -1.65 -3.35 -6.07
N LYS A 48 -1.13 -4.52 -5.73
CA LYS A 48 0.09 -4.66 -4.94
C LYS A 48 1.31 -4.68 -5.87
N ILE A 49 2.22 -3.73 -5.66
CA ILE A 49 3.47 -3.62 -6.39
C ILE A 49 4.55 -4.36 -5.60
N GLU A 50 4.94 -5.52 -6.11
CA GLU A 50 5.76 -6.53 -5.44
C GLU A 50 6.94 -7.01 -6.29
N ASN A 51 7.07 -6.52 -7.53
CA ASN A 51 8.06 -7.00 -8.49
C ASN A 51 8.55 -5.88 -9.43
N ALA A 52 9.67 -6.11 -10.10
CA ALA A 52 10.28 -5.14 -10.99
C ALA A 52 9.39 -4.77 -12.20
N GLU A 53 8.70 -5.76 -12.79
CA GLU A 53 7.80 -5.53 -13.91
C GLU A 53 6.62 -4.60 -13.54
N GLY A 54 6.08 -4.77 -12.33
CA GLY A 54 5.03 -3.88 -11.80
C GLY A 54 5.53 -2.44 -11.58
N VAL A 55 6.80 -2.26 -11.21
CA VAL A 55 7.42 -0.93 -11.11
C VAL A 55 7.59 -0.31 -12.49
N GLU A 56 8.05 -1.07 -13.49
CA GLU A 56 8.20 -0.58 -14.86
C GLU A 56 6.87 -0.16 -15.48
N ASN A 57 5.80 -0.90 -15.20
CA ASN A 57 4.45 -0.68 -15.73
C ASN A 57 3.56 0.16 -14.81
N ILE A 58 4.12 0.87 -13.83
CA ILE A 58 3.35 1.54 -12.77
C ILE A 58 2.30 2.52 -13.31
N ASP A 59 2.58 3.23 -14.39
CA ASP A 59 1.67 4.23 -14.94
C ASP A 59 0.40 3.60 -15.51
N GLU A 60 0.50 2.48 -16.21
CA GLU A 60 -0.68 1.78 -16.71
C GLU A 60 -1.45 1.06 -15.59
N ILE A 61 -0.76 0.61 -14.53
CA ILE A 61 -1.36 -0.01 -13.36
C ILE A 61 -2.18 1.03 -12.60
N ILE A 62 -1.63 2.22 -12.35
CA ILE A 62 -2.33 3.36 -11.72
C ILE A 62 -3.60 3.71 -12.50
N GLY A 63 -3.52 3.72 -13.84
CA GLY A 63 -4.67 4.03 -14.69
C GLY A 63 -5.79 2.96 -14.68
N ALA A 64 -5.54 1.76 -14.12
CA ALA A 64 -6.49 0.65 -14.11
C ALA A 64 -7.00 0.28 -12.71
N ALA A 65 -6.23 0.55 -11.65
CA ALA A 65 -6.55 0.22 -10.27
C ALA A 65 -7.34 1.33 -9.57
N ASP A 66 -8.00 0.99 -8.46
CA ASP A 66 -8.67 1.94 -7.57
C ASP A 66 -7.75 2.39 -6.42
N GLY A 67 -6.66 1.66 -6.18
CA GLY A 67 -5.62 1.97 -5.21
C GLY A 67 -4.35 1.18 -5.49
N ILE A 68 -3.25 1.63 -4.91
CA ILE A 68 -1.93 0.99 -5.03
C ILE A 68 -1.43 0.62 -3.63
N MET A 69 -0.76 -0.51 -3.51
CA MET A 69 -0.01 -0.88 -2.31
C MET A 69 1.45 -1.10 -2.66
N VAL A 70 2.34 -0.35 -2.04
CA VAL A 70 3.79 -0.58 -2.10
C VAL A 70 4.13 -1.67 -1.09
N ALA A 71 4.24 -2.91 -1.54
CA ALA A 71 4.51 -4.08 -0.70
C ALA A 71 6.02 -4.32 -0.61
N ARG A 72 6.69 -3.58 0.27
CA ARG A 72 8.16 -3.46 0.33
C ARG A 72 8.88 -4.77 0.64
N GLY A 73 8.25 -5.69 1.36
CA GLY A 73 8.83 -6.99 1.70
C GLY A 73 9.16 -7.81 0.46
N ASP A 74 8.15 -8.08 -0.36
CA ASP A 74 8.30 -8.86 -1.60
C ASP A 74 9.09 -8.07 -2.64
N LEU A 75 8.84 -6.77 -2.76
CA LEU A 75 9.58 -5.90 -3.67
C LEU A 75 11.09 -5.93 -3.40
N GLY A 76 11.51 -5.91 -2.12
CA GLY A 76 12.91 -5.97 -1.72
C GLY A 76 13.60 -7.32 -1.95
N VAL A 77 12.86 -8.36 -2.32
CA VAL A 77 13.41 -9.64 -2.79
C VAL A 77 13.72 -9.59 -4.29
N GLU A 78 12.90 -8.89 -5.05
CA GLU A 78 12.97 -8.78 -6.52
C GLU A 78 13.95 -7.71 -7.00
N ILE A 79 14.09 -6.62 -6.25
CA ILE A 79 14.95 -5.48 -6.59
C ILE A 79 16.00 -5.23 -5.50
N PRO A 80 17.14 -4.58 -5.81
CA PRO A 80 18.13 -4.22 -4.82
C PRO A 80 17.54 -3.38 -3.69
N ALA A 81 17.81 -3.77 -2.44
CA ALA A 81 17.20 -3.16 -1.25
C ALA A 81 17.39 -1.62 -1.17
N GLN A 82 18.54 -1.12 -1.66
CA GLN A 82 18.86 0.31 -1.70
C GLN A 82 17.99 1.11 -2.68
N GLU A 83 17.30 0.45 -3.62
CA GLU A 83 16.42 1.10 -4.59
C GLU A 83 14.98 1.24 -4.07
N VAL A 84 14.58 0.39 -3.10
CA VAL A 84 13.22 0.38 -2.55
C VAL A 84 12.76 1.75 -2.05
N PRO A 85 13.57 2.53 -1.29
CA PRO A 85 13.15 3.84 -0.82
C PRO A 85 12.86 4.83 -1.96
N TYR A 86 13.65 4.82 -3.03
CA TYR A 86 13.41 5.66 -4.21
C TYR A 86 12.12 5.24 -4.93
N ILE A 87 11.94 3.94 -5.13
CA ILE A 87 10.75 3.39 -5.81
C ILE A 87 9.49 3.70 -5.01
N GLN A 88 9.51 3.55 -3.68
CA GLN A 88 8.41 3.94 -2.80
C GLN A 88 8.01 5.41 -3.04
N LYS A 89 8.98 6.33 -2.96
CA LYS A 89 8.73 7.76 -3.17
C LYS A 89 8.17 8.06 -4.57
N MET A 90 8.71 7.42 -5.57
CA MET A 90 8.26 7.57 -6.96
C MET A 90 6.81 7.09 -7.14
N ILE A 91 6.46 5.92 -6.59
CA ILE A 91 5.09 5.37 -6.67
C ILE A 91 4.12 6.28 -5.91
N ILE A 92 4.43 6.67 -4.67
CA ILE A 92 3.58 7.57 -3.87
C ILE A 92 3.33 8.88 -4.63
N LYS A 93 4.37 9.49 -5.17
CA LYS A 93 4.26 10.72 -5.97
C LYS A 93 3.32 10.53 -7.15
N LYS A 94 3.52 9.48 -7.95
CA LYS A 94 2.66 9.18 -9.11
C LYS A 94 1.21 8.93 -8.73
N CYS A 95 0.96 8.23 -7.63
CA CYS A 95 -0.39 8.01 -7.10
C CYS A 95 -1.06 9.34 -6.73
N ASN A 96 -0.34 10.21 -6.01
CA ASN A 96 -0.83 11.53 -5.62
C ASN A 96 -1.15 12.42 -6.84
N GLU A 97 -0.30 12.41 -7.86
CA GLU A 97 -0.52 13.15 -9.11
C GLU A 97 -1.75 12.65 -9.89
N ASN A 98 -2.12 11.38 -9.72
CA ASN A 98 -3.28 10.75 -10.37
C ASN A 98 -4.50 10.61 -9.46
N TYR A 99 -4.48 11.13 -8.24
CA TYR A 99 -5.57 11.03 -7.25
C TYR A 99 -5.95 9.58 -6.91
N ILE A 100 -4.98 8.66 -6.94
CA ILE A 100 -5.16 7.26 -6.58
C ILE A 100 -4.62 7.03 -5.18
N PRO A 101 -5.41 6.46 -4.25
CA PRO A 101 -4.96 6.14 -2.90
C PRO A 101 -3.76 5.17 -2.91
N VAL A 102 -2.78 5.43 -2.04
CA VAL A 102 -1.59 4.60 -1.91
C VAL A 102 -1.36 4.15 -0.47
N ILE A 103 -1.07 2.87 -0.31
CA ILE A 103 -0.77 2.23 0.97
C ILE A 103 0.71 1.86 0.99
N THR A 104 1.45 2.27 2.01
CA THR A 104 2.81 1.79 2.26
C THR A 104 2.76 0.65 3.26
N ALA A 105 3.28 -0.51 2.86
CA ALA A 105 3.10 -1.76 3.58
C ALA A 105 4.42 -2.50 3.82
N THR A 106 4.38 -3.37 4.83
CA THR A 106 5.38 -4.34 5.25
C THR A 106 6.61 -3.74 5.94
N GLN A 107 7.04 -4.38 7.02
CA GLN A 107 8.22 -4.03 7.81
C GLN A 107 8.22 -2.57 8.34
N MET A 108 7.03 -2.03 8.64
CA MET A 108 6.90 -0.67 9.15
C MET A 108 7.42 -0.56 10.60
N LEU A 109 7.00 -1.49 11.47
CA LEU A 109 7.41 -1.60 12.87
C LEU A 109 7.82 -3.04 13.21
N ASP A 110 8.57 -3.71 12.33
CA ASP A 110 8.86 -5.16 12.36
C ASP A 110 9.43 -5.64 13.70
N SER A 111 10.28 -4.85 14.34
CA SER A 111 10.85 -5.19 15.65
C SER A 111 9.77 -5.36 16.72
N MET A 112 8.61 -4.71 16.57
CA MET A 112 7.48 -4.80 17.51
C MET A 112 6.74 -6.15 17.45
N ILE A 113 7.04 -7.01 16.50
CA ILE A 113 6.64 -8.42 16.56
C ILE A 113 7.14 -9.06 17.87
N ARG A 114 8.32 -8.64 18.35
CA ARG A 114 9.03 -9.23 19.49
C ARG A 114 9.28 -8.26 20.65
N ASN A 115 9.26 -6.96 20.39
CA ASN A 115 9.58 -5.93 21.36
C ASN A 115 8.41 -4.96 21.55
N PRO A 116 8.19 -4.43 22.78
CA PRO A 116 7.07 -3.50 23.03
C PRO A 116 7.32 -2.08 22.52
N ARG A 117 8.48 -1.81 21.94
CA ARG A 117 8.87 -0.50 21.39
C ARG A 117 9.60 -0.68 20.07
N PRO A 118 9.39 0.21 19.10
CA PRO A 118 10.10 0.19 17.82
C PRO A 118 11.53 0.74 17.97
N THR A 119 12.33 0.52 16.95
CA THR A 119 13.59 1.23 16.75
C THR A 119 13.35 2.65 16.25
N ARG A 120 14.34 3.54 16.41
CA ARG A 120 14.29 4.90 15.84
C ARG A 120 14.21 4.88 14.30
N ALA A 121 14.85 3.88 13.67
CA ALA A 121 14.79 3.72 12.21
C ALA A 121 13.36 3.39 11.73
N GLU A 122 12.63 2.55 12.45
CA GLU A 122 11.25 2.22 12.14
C GLU A 122 10.31 3.41 12.35
N VAL A 123 10.48 4.17 13.43
CA VAL A 123 9.73 5.42 13.64
C VAL A 123 9.97 6.40 12.48
N ALA A 124 11.23 6.57 12.07
CA ALA A 124 11.58 7.41 10.94
C ALA A 124 11.01 6.89 9.61
N ASP A 125 10.94 5.58 9.42
CA ASP A 125 10.39 4.97 8.21
C ASP A 125 8.89 5.25 8.07
N VAL A 126 8.10 5.03 9.13
CA VAL A 126 6.66 5.38 9.16
C VAL A 126 6.46 6.86 8.91
N ALA A 127 7.18 7.74 9.62
CA ALA A 127 7.07 9.18 9.45
C ALA A 127 7.43 9.61 8.01
N ASN A 128 8.50 9.05 7.42
CA ASN A 128 8.89 9.37 6.04
C ASN A 128 7.85 8.94 5.03
N ALA A 129 7.19 7.80 5.19
CA ALA A 129 6.10 7.39 4.30
C ALA A 129 4.95 8.42 4.33
N ILE A 130 4.62 8.96 5.50
CA ILE A 130 3.60 9.99 5.67
C ILE A 130 4.06 11.33 5.05
N TYR A 131 5.31 11.76 5.27
CA TYR A 131 5.88 12.94 4.62
C TYR A 131 5.95 12.80 3.10
N ASP A 132 6.08 11.60 2.58
CA ASP A 132 6.06 11.32 1.14
C ASP A 132 4.65 11.44 0.55
N GLY A 133 3.62 11.45 1.40
CA GLY A 133 2.21 11.59 1.01
C GLY A 133 1.48 10.27 0.82
N THR A 134 1.87 9.20 1.53
CA THR A 134 1.05 7.97 1.56
C THR A 134 -0.31 8.22 2.21
N ASP A 135 -1.37 7.63 1.69
CA ASP A 135 -2.72 7.77 2.26
C ASP A 135 -2.95 6.83 3.45
N ALA A 136 -2.23 5.72 3.48
CA ALA A 136 -2.28 4.77 4.60
C ALA A 136 -0.94 4.07 4.81
N VAL A 137 -0.70 3.65 6.05
CA VAL A 137 0.40 2.75 6.45
C VAL A 137 -0.19 1.47 7.00
N MET A 138 0.44 0.33 6.73
CA MET A 138 -0.11 -0.98 7.09
C MET A 138 0.84 -1.77 7.98
N LEU A 139 0.31 -2.29 9.08
CA LEU A 139 0.94 -3.34 9.89
C LEU A 139 0.56 -4.72 9.33
N SER A 140 1.48 -5.66 9.39
CA SER A 140 1.30 -7.05 8.95
C SER A 140 1.54 -8.01 10.11
N GLY A 141 2.73 -8.61 10.18
CA GLY A 141 3.11 -9.52 11.24
C GLY A 141 3.06 -8.92 12.64
N GLU A 142 3.25 -7.61 12.76
CA GLU A 142 3.23 -6.85 14.01
C GLU A 142 1.90 -7.02 14.75
N THR A 143 0.79 -7.05 14.02
CA THR A 143 -0.57 -7.21 14.58
C THR A 143 -1.12 -8.63 14.39
N ALA A 144 -0.77 -9.32 13.29
CA ALA A 144 -1.33 -10.63 12.97
C ALA A 144 -0.74 -11.78 13.81
N ALA A 145 0.55 -11.69 14.17
CA ALA A 145 1.27 -12.76 14.86
C ALA A 145 2.26 -12.25 15.93
N GLY A 146 2.35 -10.93 16.11
CA GLY A 146 3.25 -10.30 17.07
C GLY A 146 2.81 -10.49 18.52
N LYS A 147 3.76 -10.30 19.44
CA LYS A 147 3.49 -10.34 20.89
C LYS A 147 2.86 -9.06 21.42
N TYR A 148 2.95 -7.95 20.67
CA TYR A 148 2.57 -6.61 21.09
C TYR A 148 1.65 -5.92 20.04
N PRO A 149 0.52 -6.57 19.64
CA PRO A 149 -0.30 -6.06 18.54
C PRO A 149 -0.95 -4.70 18.84
N VAL A 150 -1.41 -4.51 20.08
CA VAL A 150 -2.05 -3.26 20.51
C VAL A 150 -1.03 -2.13 20.58
N GLU A 151 0.14 -2.40 21.18
CA GLU A 151 1.24 -1.45 21.28
C GLU A 151 1.76 -1.03 19.90
N ALA A 152 1.85 -1.97 18.95
CA ALA A 152 2.28 -1.68 17.58
C ALA A 152 1.28 -0.76 16.87
N LEU A 153 -0.02 -1.02 16.98
CA LEU A 153 -1.05 -0.16 16.41
C LEU A 153 -1.08 1.22 17.07
N THR A 154 -0.98 1.27 18.40
CA THR A 154 -0.94 2.54 19.15
C THR A 154 0.26 3.37 18.72
N MET A 155 1.45 2.77 18.67
CA MET A 155 2.67 3.45 18.23
C MET A 155 2.57 3.97 16.80
N MET A 156 2.01 3.19 15.88
CA MET A 156 1.79 3.65 14.51
C MET A 156 0.86 4.86 14.46
N GLY A 157 -0.22 4.84 15.24
CA GLY A 157 -1.13 5.97 15.35
C GLY A 157 -0.46 7.22 15.92
N GLU A 158 0.33 7.09 17.00
CA GLU A 158 1.09 8.19 17.61
C GLU A 158 2.09 8.81 16.62
N ILE A 159 2.82 7.98 15.86
CA ILE A 159 3.74 8.46 14.82
C ILE A 159 2.98 9.22 13.73
N ALA A 160 1.85 8.68 13.28
CA ALA A 160 1.04 9.32 12.25
C ALA A 160 0.50 10.67 12.72
N GLU A 161 -0.15 10.72 13.87
CA GLU A 161 -0.71 11.95 14.46
C GLU A 161 0.36 13.03 14.70
N ASP A 162 1.55 12.63 15.14
CA ASP A 162 2.62 13.61 15.37
C ASP A 162 3.22 14.11 14.04
N THR A 163 3.43 13.20 13.09
CA THR A 163 3.98 13.55 11.77
C THR A 163 3.06 14.47 11.00
N GLU A 164 1.74 14.23 11.02
CA GLU A 164 0.74 15.02 10.30
C GLU A 164 0.70 16.49 10.74
N LYS A 165 1.04 16.81 12.00
CA LYS A 165 1.16 18.19 12.49
C LYS A 165 2.23 18.99 11.76
N HIS A 166 3.18 18.32 11.12
CA HIS A 166 4.33 18.89 10.44
C HIS A 166 4.26 18.76 8.92
N VAL A 167 3.19 18.16 8.38
CA VAL A 167 2.96 18.07 6.93
C VAL A 167 2.34 19.35 6.41
N ASP A 168 2.95 19.94 5.40
CA ASP A 168 2.40 21.11 4.68
C ASP A 168 1.39 20.63 3.63
N TYR A 169 0.15 20.46 4.04
CA TYR A 169 -0.94 20.01 3.16
C TYR A 169 -1.26 21.01 2.06
N ASP A 170 -1.06 22.31 2.27
CA ASP A 170 -1.29 23.35 1.25
C ASP A 170 -0.36 23.12 0.05
N LYS A 171 0.87 22.69 0.30
CA LYS A 171 1.83 22.34 -0.74
C LYS A 171 1.40 21.12 -1.55
N TYR A 172 0.77 20.13 -0.91
CA TYR A 172 0.20 18.95 -1.59
C TYR A 172 -1.02 19.33 -2.45
N ILE A 173 -1.90 20.21 -1.95
CA ILE A 173 -3.10 20.66 -2.66
C ILE A 173 -2.73 21.51 -3.88
N GLN A 174 -1.71 22.37 -3.78
CA GLN A 174 -1.24 23.21 -4.90
C GLN A 174 -0.67 22.38 -6.05
N HIS A 175 -0.02 21.27 -5.79
CA HIS A 175 0.44 20.35 -6.84
C HIS A 175 -0.69 19.55 -7.50
N ARG A 176 -1.86 19.50 -6.89
CA ARG A 176 -3.07 18.83 -7.43
C ARG A 176 -3.94 19.75 -8.28
N THR A 177 -3.68 21.04 -8.31
CA THR A 177 -4.50 22.07 -9.01
C THR A 177 -3.82 22.69 -10.23
N MET A 178 -2.61 22.27 -10.59
CA MET A 178 -1.89 22.64 -11.82
C MET A 178 -1.90 21.49 -12.83
#